data_5cb71527fa6c706d272c9206b799367e
#
_entry.id   5cb71527fa6c706d272c9206b799367e
#
_cell.length_a   1.000
_cell.length_b   1.000
_cell.length_c   1.000
_cell.angle_alpha   90.00
_cell.angle_beta   90.00
_cell.angle_gamma   90.00
#
_symmetry.space_group_name_H-M   'P 1'
#
loop_
_entity.id
_entity.type
_entity.pdbx_description
1 polymer ?
#
loop_
_entity_poly.entity_id
_entity_poly.type
_entity_poly.pdbx_seq_one_letter_code
_entity_poly.pdbx_strand_id
1 'polypeptide(L)'
;NLLAMNLASPAEPHALAHLMREQRLMDFDIGEIELSNGERFGFSMIAGAGYDAAIMEGAEPSKRLLGPMAYFTAAFANFAPQFSRITLTIDGKTVETQGVGVLAINFSKLQFDISLVHENLPRDGMFDIVVMNTHDAVGLIPAILSCMLDRAGEFPARPDVMEVFRCRECT
;
A
#
# COMPACT_ATOMS: atom_id res chain seq x y z
N ASN A 1 12.61 1.71 -8.17
CA ASN A 1 11.59 0.69 -8.35
C ASN A 1 11.25 0.07 -7.00
N LEU A 2 10.01 0.28 -6.52
CA LEU A 2 9.54 -0.18 -5.20
C LEU A 2 9.56 -1.72 -5.09
N LEU A 3 9.16 -2.43 -6.13
CA LEU A 3 9.20 -3.90 -6.11
C LEU A 3 10.63 -4.41 -5.95
N ALA A 4 11.60 -3.84 -6.66
CA ALA A 4 13.01 -4.23 -6.52
C ALA A 4 13.54 -4.01 -5.09
N MET A 5 13.10 -2.94 -4.41
CA MET A 5 13.44 -2.70 -3.00
C MET A 5 12.84 -3.77 -2.08
N ASN A 6 11.57 -4.12 -2.27
CA ASN A 6 10.91 -5.17 -1.48
C ASN A 6 11.56 -6.55 -1.70
N LEU A 7 12.03 -6.81 -2.90
CA LEU A 7 12.73 -8.05 -3.25
C LEU A 7 14.23 -8.02 -2.89
N ALA A 8 14.71 -6.95 -2.26
CA ALA A 8 16.13 -6.73 -1.97
C ALA A 8 17.04 -6.89 -3.22
N SER A 9 16.51 -6.54 -4.39
CA SER A 9 17.28 -6.60 -5.64
C SER A 9 18.38 -5.52 -5.63
N PRO A 10 19.62 -5.87 -5.98
CA PRO A 10 20.69 -4.89 -6.07
C PRO A 10 20.39 -3.85 -7.15
N ALA A 11 20.71 -2.59 -6.86
CA ALA A 11 20.59 -1.50 -7.83
C ALA A 11 21.74 -1.50 -8.86
N GLU A 12 22.84 -2.15 -8.53
CA GLU A 12 24.06 -2.18 -9.32
C GLU A 12 23.90 -3.20 -10.46
N PRO A 13 24.09 -2.81 -11.76
CA PRO A 13 23.83 -3.67 -12.91
C PRO A 13 24.62 -4.98 -12.94
N HIS A 14 25.89 -4.96 -12.51
CA HIS A 14 26.72 -6.17 -12.47
C HIS A 14 26.24 -7.18 -11.42
N ALA A 15 25.84 -6.71 -10.25
CA ALA A 15 25.28 -7.54 -9.20
C ALA A 15 23.94 -8.16 -9.64
N LEU A 16 23.09 -7.39 -10.31
CA LEU A 16 21.84 -7.89 -10.87
C LEU A 16 22.09 -8.97 -11.94
N ALA A 17 23.03 -8.72 -12.87
CA ALA A 17 23.41 -9.69 -13.89
C ALA A 17 23.98 -10.98 -13.29
N HIS A 18 24.73 -10.88 -12.19
CA HIS A 18 25.24 -12.03 -11.46
C HIS A 18 24.11 -12.88 -10.87
N LEU A 19 23.14 -12.25 -10.20
CA LEU A 19 21.97 -12.95 -9.66
C LEU A 19 21.16 -13.66 -10.75
N MET A 20 20.95 -13.00 -11.89
CA MET A 20 20.27 -13.61 -13.03
C MET A 20 21.01 -14.83 -13.58
N ARG A 21 22.34 -14.77 -13.66
CA ARG A 21 23.17 -15.88 -14.12
C ARG A 21 23.18 -17.05 -13.14
N GLU A 22 23.10 -16.79 -11.85
CA GLU A 22 22.99 -17.81 -10.79
C GLU A 22 21.59 -18.43 -10.71
N GLN A 23 20.62 -17.96 -11.51
CA GLN A 23 19.23 -18.40 -11.53
C GLN A 23 18.61 -18.42 -10.13
N ARG A 24 18.91 -17.45 -9.30
CA ARG A 24 18.27 -17.27 -8.00
C ARG A 24 16.85 -16.78 -8.19
N LEU A 25 15.93 -17.72 -8.14
CA LEU A 25 14.51 -17.45 -8.27
C LEU A 25 13.89 -17.28 -6.87
N MET A 26 12.90 -16.42 -6.79
CA MET A 26 12.09 -16.23 -5.63
C MET A 26 10.62 -16.19 -6.07
N ASP A 27 9.82 -17.08 -5.49
CA ASP A 27 8.37 -17.04 -5.67
C ASP A 27 7.79 -16.01 -4.70
N PHE A 28 6.77 -15.29 -5.14
CA PHE A 28 5.94 -14.42 -4.31
C PHE A 28 4.50 -14.42 -4.81
N ASP A 29 3.60 -14.05 -3.93
CA ASP A 29 2.19 -14.03 -4.23
C ASP A 29 1.84 -12.87 -5.17
N ILE A 30 0.83 -13.07 -6.00
CA ILE A 30 0.23 -12.02 -6.83
C ILE A 30 -1.23 -11.90 -6.40
N GLY A 31 -1.65 -10.71 -6.05
CA GLY A 31 -3.05 -10.43 -5.80
C GLY A 31 -3.84 -10.32 -7.12
N GLU A 32 -5.09 -10.73 -7.10
CA GLU A 32 -6.04 -10.53 -8.19
C GLU A 32 -7.19 -9.64 -7.70
N ILE A 33 -7.59 -8.70 -8.53
CA ILE A 33 -8.77 -7.85 -8.32
C ILE A 33 -9.77 -8.18 -9.42
N GLU A 34 -11.00 -8.46 -9.01
CA GLU A 34 -12.14 -8.54 -9.90
C GLU A 34 -13.04 -7.33 -9.67
N LEU A 35 -13.29 -6.58 -10.73
CA LEU A 35 -14.20 -5.44 -10.70
C LEU A 35 -15.66 -5.89 -10.88
N SER A 36 -16.59 -5.02 -10.51
CA SER A 36 -18.05 -5.29 -10.64
C SER A 36 -18.52 -5.58 -12.07
N ASN A 37 -17.74 -5.18 -13.08
CA ASN A 37 -18.00 -5.49 -14.49
C ASN A 37 -17.42 -6.85 -14.93
N GLY A 38 -16.75 -7.58 -14.02
CA GLY A 38 -16.11 -8.88 -14.29
C GLY A 38 -14.69 -8.78 -14.86
N GLU A 39 -14.14 -7.58 -15.03
CA GLU A 39 -12.74 -7.42 -15.43
C GLU A 39 -11.80 -7.81 -14.28
N ARG A 40 -10.68 -8.46 -14.61
CA ARG A 40 -9.69 -8.94 -13.67
C ARG A 40 -8.32 -8.34 -13.92
N PHE A 41 -7.67 -7.94 -12.85
CA PHE A 41 -6.32 -7.34 -12.88
C PHE A 41 -5.45 -7.97 -11.81
N GLY A 42 -4.20 -8.30 -12.18
CA GLY A 42 -3.18 -8.72 -11.21
C GLY A 42 -2.47 -7.51 -10.59
N PHE A 43 -2.15 -7.58 -9.31
CA PHE A 43 -1.27 -6.62 -8.66
C PHE A 43 -0.16 -7.32 -7.87
N SER A 44 1.05 -6.80 -7.97
CA SER A 44 2.20 -7.37 -7.25
C SER A 44 2.48 -6.70 -5.92
N MET A 45 2.17 -5.42 -5.77
CA MET A 45 2.50 -4.65 -4.59
C MET A 45 1.27 -4.15 -3.84
N ILE A 46 0.65 -3.11 -4.34
CA ILE A 46 -0.46 -2.42 -3.71
C ILE A 46 -1.51 -2.11 -4.76
N ALA A 47 -2.76 -2.33 -4.41
CA ALA A 47 -3.91 -1.85 -5.14
C ALA A 47 -4.80 -1.04 -4.20
N GLY A 48 -5.38 0.05 -4.71
CA GLY A 48 -6.17 0.95 -3.89
C GLY A 48 -7.49 1.34 -4.52
N ALA A 49 -8.44 1.66 -3.66
CA ALA A 49 -9.73 2.20 -4.02
C ALA A 49 -10.08 3.40 -3.13
N GLY A 50 -10.75 4.41 -3.73
CA GLY A 50 -11.12 5.64 -3.03
C GLY A 50 -10.05 6.72 -3.15
N TYR A 51 -9.67 7.36 -2.05
CA TYR A 51 -8.77 8.51 -2.04
C TYR A 51 -7.39 8.21 -2.64
N ASP A 52 -6.85 7.03 -2.43
CA ASP A 52 -5.58 6.61 -3.03
C ASP A 52 -5.65 6.62 -4.57
N ALA A 53 -6.71 6.09 -5.15
CA ALA A 53 -6.93 6.11 -6.59
C ALA A 53 -7.01 7.56 -7.13
N ALA A 54 -7.69 8.45 -6.42
CA ALA A 54 -7.79 9.87 -6.77
C ALA A 54 -6.43 10.59 -6.70
N ILE A 55 -5.59 10.25 -5.71
CA ILE A 55 -4.21 10.76 -5.62
C ILE A 55 -3.40 10.29 -6.83
N MET A 56 -3.45 9.01 -7.16
CA MET A 56 -2.69 8.45 -8.28
C MET A 56 -3.08 9.09 -9.62
N GLU A 57 -4.36 9.32 -9.84
CA GLU A 57 -4.88 9.97 -11.05
C GLU A 57 -4.46 11.45 -11.13
N GLY A 58 -4.59 12.20 -10.04
CA GLY A 58 -4.22 13.62 -9.98
C GLY A 58 -2.71 13.90 -9.98
N ALA A 59 -1.92 12.91 -9.73
CA ALA A 59 -0.48 13.05 -9.49
C ALA A 59 0.40 12.99 -10.73
N GLU A 60 -0.09 12.58 -11.86
CA GLU A 60 0.68 12.46 -13.10
C GLU A 60 1.45 13.72 -13.52
N PRO A 61 0.88 14.97 -13.42
CA PRO A 61 1.58 16.17 -13.85
C PRO A 61 2.74 16.62 -12.96
N SER A 62 2.69 16.31 -11.66
CA SER A 62 3.63 16.85 -10.65
C SER A 62 4.82 15.94 -10.32
N LYS A 63 4.86 14.74 -10.83
CA LYS A 63 5.95 13.75 -10.60
C LYS A 63 7.34 14.26 -10.95
N ARG A 64 7.45 15.23 -11.83
CA ARG A 64 8.74 15.74 -12.34
C ARG A 64 9.38 16.85 -11.49
N LEU A 65 8.62 17.53 -10.62
CA LEU A 65 9.11 18.75 -9.96
C LEU A 65 9.40 18.63 -8.47
N LEU A 66 8.76 17.74 -7.74
CA LEU A 66 8.66 17.83 -6.28
C LEU A 66 9.15 16.57 -5.57
N GLY A 67 9.91 15.72 -5.90
CA GLY A 67 10.37 14.54 -5.17
C GLY A 67 9.25 13.79 -4.38
N PRO A 68 9.44 12.56 -4.02
CA PRO A 68 8.34 11.69 -3.56
C PRO A 68 7.55 12.19 -2.34
N MET A 69 8.22 12.85 -1.40
CA MET A 69 7.58 13.34 -0.17
C MET A 69 6.75 14.60 -0.37
N ALA A 70 7.27 15.57 -1.13
CA ALA A 70 6.53 16.79 -1.46
C ALA A 70 5.32 16.49 -2.36
N TYR A 71 5.39 15.40 -3.12
CA TYR A 71 4.30 14.87 -3.91
C TYR A 71 3.14 14.38 -3.04
N PHE A 72 3.41 13.57 -2.03
CA PHE A 72 2.37 13.12 -1.10
C PHE A 72 1.73 14.29 -0.36
N THR A 73 2.52 15.21 0.17
CA THR A 73 1.99 16.35 0.91
C THR A 73 1.19 17.32 0.03
N ALA A 74 1.61 17.58 -1.21
CA ALA A 74 0.87 18.44 -2.13
C ALA A 74 -0.42 17.77 -2.67
N ALA A 75 -0.39 16.46 -2.93
CA ALA A 75 -1.58 15.71 -3.31
C ALA A 75 -2.60 15.70 -2.16
N PHE A 76 -2.15 15.45 -0.92
CA PHE A 76 -3.00 15.49 0.26
C PHE A 76 -3.59 16.88 0.55
N ALA A 77 -2.86 17.94 0.30
CA ALA A 77 -3.32 19.30 0.56
C ALA A 77 -4.41 19.80 -0.42
N ASN A 78 -4.46 19.25 -1.62
CA ASN A 78 -5.34 19.72 -2.70
C ASN A 78 -6.61 18.90 -2.92
N PHE A 79 -6.75 17.75 -2.24
CA PHE A 79 -7.93 16.89 -2.36
C PHE A 79 -8.70 16.84 -1.05
N ALA A 80 -10.01 17.12 -1.10
CA ALA A 80 -10.92 16.82 -0.02
C ALA A 80 -11.34 15.34 -0.13
N PRO A 81 -10.83 14.43 0.71
CA PRO A 81 -11.23 13.04 0.65
C PRO A 81 -12.70 12.88 1.00
N GLN A 82 -13.41 12.05 0.25
CA GLN A 82 -14.77 11.69 0.59
C GLN A 82 -14.74 10.59 1.65
N PHE A 83 -15.18 10.92 2.85
CA PHE A 83 -15.37 9.94 3.91
C PHE A 83 -16.62 9.12 3.61
N SER A 84 -16.45 7.84 3.44
CA SER A 84 -17.50 6.93 2.98
C SER A 84 -17.68 5.75 3.94
N ARG A 85 -18.89 5.20 3.96
CA ARG A 85 -19.11 3.89 4.58
C ARG A 85 -18.53 2.82 3.69
N ILE A 86 -17.77 1.91 4.30
CA ILE A 86 -17.08 0.82 3.64
C ILE A 86 -17.58 -0.48 4.27
N THR A 87 -18.06 -1.39 3.44
CA THR A 87 -18.42 -2.75 3.87
C THR A 87 -17.43 -3.70 3.24
N LEU A 88 -16.73 -4.44 4.06
CA LEU A 88 -15.74 -5.44 3.65
C LEU A 88 -16.25 -6.83 4.02
N THR A 89 -16.13 -7.78 3.10
CA THR A 89 -16.27 -9.20 3.41
C THR A 89 -14.89 -9.83 3.38
N ILE A 90 -14.34 -10.13 4.54
CA ILE A 90 -12.98 -10.59 4.76
C ILE A 90 -13.03 -12.06 5.14
N ASP A 91 -12.55 -12.95 4.26
CA ASP A 91 -12.61 -14.41 4.45
C ASP A 91 -14.01 -14.89 4.87
N GLY A 92 -15.06 -14.33 4.25
CA GLY A 92 -16.47 -14.66 4.53
C GLY A 92 -17.08 -13.96 5.76
N LYS A 93 -16.36 -13.08 6.45
CA LYS A 93 -16.88 -12.27 7.58
C LYS A 93 -17.08 -10.84 7.16
N THR A 94 -18.29 -10.31 7.36
CA THR A 94 -18.60 -8.92 7.05
C THR A 94 -18.14 -7.99 8.16
N VAL A 95 -17.40 -6.95 7.78
CA VAL A 95 -16.94 -5.85 8.64
C VAL A 95 -17.48 -4.55 8.04
N GLU A 96 -18.16 -3.75 8.86
CA GLU A 96 -18.58 -2.40 8.49
C GLU A 96 -17.64 -1.40 9.13
N THR A 97 -17.06 -0.53 8.31
CA THR A 97 -16.17 0.54 8.75
C THR A 97 -16.43 1.80 7.93
N GLN A 98 -15.66 2.83 8.19
CA GLN A 98 -15.75 4.11 7.48
C GLN A 98 -14.34 4.60 7.20
N GLY A 99 -14.15 5.28 6.09
CA GLY A 99 -12.84 5.80 5.75
C GLY A 99 -12.83 6.54 4.42
N VAL A 100 -11.65 7.01 4.06
CA VAL A 100 -11.41 7.72 2.79
C VAL A 100 -10.95 6.79 1.68
N GLY A 101 -10.51 5.58 2.01
CA GLY A 101 -10.07 4.61 1.01
C GLY A 101 -9.59 3.30 1.63
N VAL A 102 -9.39 2.33 0.77
CA VAL A 102 -8.93 0.99 1.09
C VAL A 102 -7.72 0.65 0.23
N LEU A 103 -6.71 0.06 0.84
CA LEU A 103 -5.53 -0.49 0.17
C LEU A 103 -5.48 -2.00 0.37
N ALA A 104 -5.24 -2.75 -0.69
CA ALA A 104 -4.83 -4.14 -0.64
C ALA A 104 -3.32 -4.22 -0.83
N ILE A 105 -2.61 -4.75 0.14
CA ILE A 105 -1.15 -4.70 0.24
C ILE A 105 -0.58 -6.11 0.24
N ASN A 106 0.22 -6.43 -0.77
CA ASN A 106 0.99 -7.66 -0.85
C ASN A 106 2.46 -7.44 -0.45
N PHE A 107 3.05 -6.30 -0.84
CA PHE A 107 4.36 -5.83 -0.37
C PHE A 107 4.20 -4.47 0.28
N SER A 108 4.55 -4.36 1.55
CA SER A 108 4.27 -3.18 2.37
C SER A 108 5.35 -2.09 2.33
N LYS A 109 6.57 -2.41 1.87
CA LYS A 109 7.66 -1.43 1.87
C LYS A 109 7.52 -0.40 0.77
N LEU A 110 7.49 0.85 1.17
CA LEU A 110 7.52 2.03 0.32
C LEU A 110 8.94 2.60 0.22
N GLN A 111 9.09 3.75 -0.42
CA GLN A 111 10.37 4.47 -0.47
C GLN A 111 10.83 4.85 0.95
N PHE A 112 12.15 5.00 1.12
CA PHE A 112 12.79 5.33 2.40
C PHE A 112 12.62 4.28 3.50
N ASP A 113 12.42 3.02 3.11
CA ASP A 113 12.23 1.88 4.04
C ASP A 113 11.01 2.01 4.96
N ILE A 114 10.02 2.78 4.53
CA ILE A 114 8.74 2.92 5.22
C ILE A 114 7.90 1.68 4.95
N SER A 115 7.40 1.03 5.98
CA SER A 115 6.44 -0.07 5.88
C SER A 115 5.05 0.40 6.29
N LEU A 116 4.05 0.15 5.44
CA LEU A 116 2.65 0.46 5.77
C LEU A 116 2.06 -0.55 6.75
N VAL A 117 2.54 -1.78 6.71
CA VAL A 117 2.10 -2.87 7.57
C VAL A 117 3.33 -3.61 8.08
N HIS A 118 3.36 -3.91 9.38
CA HIS A 118 4.38 -4.75 9.98
C HIS A 118 4.09 -6.24 9.70
N GLU A 119 5.14 -7.04 9.67
CA GLU A 119 5.06 -8.50 9.47
C GLU A 119 4.38 -8.92 8.15
N ASN A 120 4.38 -8.04 7.15
CA ASN A 120 3.88 -8.38 5.83
C ASN A 120 4.76 -9.45 5.17
N LEU A 121 4.17 -10.61 4.87
CA LEU A 121 4.83 -11.77 4.29
C LEU A 121 4.28 -12.05 2.89
N PRO A 122 4.98 -11.63 1.83
CA PRO A 122 4.47 -11.72 0.44
C PRO A 122 4.54 -13.14 -0.15
N ARG A 123 4.58 -14.19 0.68
CA ARG A 123 4.74 -15.61 0.27
C ARG A 123 3.89 -16.56 1.08
N ASP A 124 2.84 -16.10 1.71
CA ASP A 124 2.00 -16.90 2.60
C ASP A 124 0.56 -17.08 2.10
N GLY A 125 0.30 -16.65 0.86
CA GLY A 125 -1.01 -16.73 0.24
C GLY A 125 -2.02 -15.76 0.85
N MET A 126 -1.56 -14.70 1.51
CA MET A 126 -2.39 -13.69 2.15
C MET A 126 -1.94 -12.29 1.74
N PHE A 127 -2.80 -11.32 1.94
CA PHE A 127 -2.50 -9.90 1.80
C PHE A 127 -3.17 -9.10 2.93
N ASP A 128 -2.73 -7.87 3.10
CA ASP A 128 -3.26 -6.98 4.13
C ASP A 128 -4.21 -5.96 3.51
N ILE A 129 -5.42 -5.87 4.05
CA ILE A 129 -6.38 -4.80 3.74
C ILE A 129 -6.18 -3.69 4.76
N VAL A 130 -5.87 -2.51 4.28
CA VAL A 130 -5.72 -1.31 5.11
C VAL A 130 -6.84 -0.34 4.78
N VAL A 131 -7.67 -0.03 5.77
CA VAL A 131 -8.69 1.02 5.68
C VAL A 131 -8.12 2.29 6.28
N MET A 132 -8.14 3.37 5.50
CA MET A 132 -7.72 4.69 5.96
C MET A 132 -8.91 5.37 6.64
N ASN A 133 -9.00 5.21 7.97
CA ASN A 133 -10.09 5.70 8.81
C ASN A 133 -9.77 7.11 9.33
N THR A 134 -9.80 8.09 8.45
CA THR A 134 -9.60 9.51 8.80
C THR A 134 -10.59 10.38 8.06
N HIS A 135 -11.00 11.47 8.69
CA HIS A 135 -11.95 12.41 8.11
C HIS A 135 -11.32 13.41 7.15
N ASP A 136 -10.01 13.59 7.22
CA ASP A 136 -9.28 14.52 6.37
C ASP A 136 -7.86 14.02 6.04
N ALA A 137 -7.26 14.62 5.05
CA ALA A 137 -5.90 14.31 4.64
C ALA A 137 -4.86 14.69 5.70
N VAL A 138 -5.15 15.65 6.56
CA VAL A 138 -4.25 16.10 7.63
C VAL A 138 -4.15 15.03 8.71
N GLY A 139 -5.23 14.30 8.97
CA GLY A 139 -5.25 13.16 9.89
C GLY A 139 -4.33 12.00 9.49
N LEU A 140 -3.98 11.88 8.20
CA LEU A 140 -3.01 10.88 7.73
C LEU A 140 -1.55 11.27 8.02
N ILE A 141 -1.24 12.55 8.20
CA ILE A 141 0.13 13.02 8.41
C ILE A 141 0.80 12.36 9.63
N PRO A 142 0.17 12.27 10.81
CA PRO A 142 0.75 11.58 11.95
C PRO A 142 0.99 10.09 11.69
N ALA A 143 0.09 9.43 10.97
CA ALA A 143 0.24 8.02 10.63
C ALA A 143 1.42 7.81 9.66
N ILE A 144 1.56 8.65 8.64
CA ILE A 144 2.69 8.63 7.70
C ILE A 144 3.99 8.90 8.45
N LEU A 145 4.03 9.91 9.32
CA LEU A 145 5.21 10.21 10.14
C LEU A 145 5.56 9.05 11.09
N SER A 146 4.57 8.41 11.71
CA SER A 146 4.79 7.22 12.54
C SER A 146 5.41 6.10 11.71
N CYS A 147 4.89 5.81 10.53
CA CYS A 147 5.46 4.81 9.61
C CYS A 147 6.91 5.16 9.18
N MET A 148 7.22 6.45 9.01
CA MET A 148 8.58 6.90 8.67
C MET A 148 9.57 6.75 9.82
N LEU A 149 9.13 6.93 11.05
CA LEU A 149 9.96 6.84 12.25
C LEU A 149 10.09 5.40 12.75
N ASP A 150 9.13 4.55 12.39
CA ASP A 150 9.04 3.17 12.85
C ASP A 150 9.83 2.20 11.97
N ARG A 151 11.15 2.35 12.00
CA ARG A 151 12.05 1.44 11.29
C ARG A 151 12.18 0.06 11.95
N ALA A 152 11.82 -0.04 13.22
CA ALA A 152 12.01 -1.25 14.01
C ALA A 152 10.70 -1.93 14.44
N GLY A 153 9.53 -1.41 14.05
CA GLY A 153 8.24 -1.90 14.54
C GLY A 153 7.97 -1.53 16.00
N GLU A 154 8.61 -0.47 16.50
CA GLU A 154 8.52 -0.08 17.91
C GLU A 154 7.36 0.89 18.19
N PHE A 155 6.82 1.53 17.16
CA PHE A 155 5.70 2.43 17.33
C PHE A 155 4.37 1.67 17.31
N PRO A 156 3.44 2.02 18.18
CA PRO A 156 2.15 1.34 18.25
C PRO A 156 1.37 1.52 16.96
N ALA A 157 0.64 0.49 16.58
CA ALA A 157 -0.38 0.59 15.53
C ALA A 157 -1.30 1.78 15.83
N ARG A 158 -1.74 2.46 14.78
CA ARG A 158 -2.65 3.61 14.87
C ARG A 158 -4.06 3.21 14.40
N PRO A 159 -4.79 2.41 15.19
CA PRO A 159 -6.12 1.94 14.80
C PRO A 159 -7.15 3.06 14.71
N ASP A 160 -6.86 4.22 15.31
CA ASP A 160 -7.62 5.45 15.18
C ASP A 160 -7.54 6.08 13.79
N VAL A 161 -6.55 5.70 13.00
CA VAL A 161 -6.29 6.28 11.67
C VAL A 161 -6.28 5.20 10.57
N MET A 162 -5.81 4.01 10.90
CA MET A 162 -5.70 2.88 9.96
C MET A 162 -6.16 1.59 10.64
N GLU A 163 -7.13 0.93 10.05
CA GLU A 163 -7.51 -0.45 10.40
C GLU A 163 -6.84 -1.42 9.45
N VAL A 164 -6.24 -2.48 9.96
CA VAL A 164 -5.52 -3.48 9.17
C VAL A 164 -6.16 -4.85 9.37
N PHE A 165 -6.47 -5.52 8.27
CA PHE A 165 -7.03 -6.87 8.24
C PHE A 165 -6.18 -7.74 7.33
N ARG A 166 -5.73 -8.90 7.83
CA ARG A 166 -5.01 -9.88 7.04
C ARG A 166 -5.96 -10.94 6.52
N CYS A 167 -5.93 -11.25 5.23
CA CYS A 167 -6.88 -12.16 4.60
C CYS A 167 -6.35 -12.80 3.32
N ARG A 168 -7.09 -13.79 2.84
CA ARG A 168 -6.89 -14.43 1.53
C ARG A 168 -7.83 -13.86 0.48
N GLU A 169 -9.01 -13.42 0.92
CA GLU A 169 -10.05 -12.90 0.06
C GLU A 169 -10.75 -11.73 0.74
N CYS A 170 -11.02 -10.68 -0.01
CA CYS A 170 -11.76 -9.52 0.44
C CYS A 170 -12.67 -8.98 -0.68
N THR A 171 -13.92 -8.72 -0.33
CA THR A 171 -14.89 -8.06 -1.20
C THR A 171 -15.42 -6.82 -0.53
#